data_46b8ceb3990ade4c2d528bf68b782316
#
_entry.id   46b8ceb3990ade4c2d528bf68b782316
#
_cell.length_a   1.000
_cell.length_b   1.000
_cell.length_c   1.000
_cell.angle_alpha   90.00
_cell.angle_beta   90.00
_cell.angle_gamma   90.00
#
_symmetry.space_group_name_H-M   'P 1'
#
loop_
_entity.id
_entity.type
_entity.pdbx_description
1 polymer ?
#
loop_
_entity_poly.entity_id
_entity_poly.type
_entity_poly.pdbx_seq_one_letter_code
_entity_poly.pdbx_strand_id
1 'polypeptide(L)'
;MVISRLTNGFGNNIFQYVAARQLAEFHNREVYVIPPSVDYYAINDLISLGVKFLDHRVLERPYKVSEDNYRKVFNKALCPKSFVVSGYFEDYTLYENNFYKIKSWFPKVKVRQDNDLVLHFRGGDRLFYKNGFGFKPSVNSFLNAINKFDFNKLHIVTDMPFWRHVSSLELTKTKFHYDAPANIRVDIRESTEYFNSIVDGLSSFEPIVKHGSVGEDFNYIRTFKNILFEHGTLSWWASVLSDADRVGVYGPWRSWKGTSNKNLSNVPIKNWFKWE
;
A
#
# COMPACT_ATOMS: atom_id res chain seq x y z
N MET A 1 26.52 5.52 -0.64
CA MET A 1 25.20 5.24 -0.07
C MET A 1 24.11 5.41 -1.12
N VAL A 2 22.96 4.79 -0.91
CA VAL A 2 21.74 5.02 -1.71
C VAL A 2 20.69 5.64 -0.80
N ILE A 3 20.02 6.69 -1.27
CA ILE A 3 19.03 7.42 -0.48
C ILE A 3 17.72 7.43 -1.24
N SER A 4 16.66 7.00 -0.60
CA SER A 4 15.29 7.15 -1.11
C SER A 4 14.65 8.40 -0.53
N ARG A 5 14.09 9.26 -1.39
CA ARG A 5 13.20 10.34 -0.97
C ARG A 5 11.78 9.83 -0.98
N LEU A 6 11.20 9.73 0.20
CA LEU A 6 9.83 9.26 0.35
C LEU A 6 8.83 10.36 -0.05
N THR A 7 7.70 9.92 -0.58
CA THR A 7 6.51 10.76 -0.79
C THR A 7 5.45 10.42 0.26
N ASN A 8 4.28 11.04 0.20
CA ASN A 8 3.17 10.67 1.05
C ASN A 8 2.61 9.29 0.65
N GLY A 9 2.11 8.55 1.63
CA GLY A 9 1.49 7.24 1.47
C GLY A 9 2.42 6.07 1.79
N PHE A 10 2.07 5.34 2.86
CA PHE A 10 2.88 4.25 3.42
C PHE A 10 3.24 3.16 2.39
N GLY A 11 2.26 2.69 1.61
CA GLY A 11 2.52 1.68 0.57
C GLY A 11 3.45 2.17 -0.53
N ASN A 12 3.35 3.46 -0.91
CA ASN A 12 4.28 4.08 -1.86
C ASN A 12 5.69 4.14 -1.29
N ASN A 13 5.82 4.40 0.03
CA ASN A 13 7.13 4.40 0.68
C ASN A 13 7.81 3.04 0.64
N ILE A 14 7.05 1.95 0.71
CA ILE A 14 7.61 0.60 0.57
C ILE A 14 8.13 0.39 -0.85
N PHE A 15 7.40 0.80 -1.91
CA PHE A 15 7.91 0.77 -3.27
C PHE A 15 9.22 1.55 -3.41
N GLN A 16 9.26 2.77 -2.90
CA GLN A 16 10.43 3.65 -2.95
C GLN A 16 11.63 3.08 -2.19
N TYR A 17 11.39 2.53 -1.00
CA TYR A 17 12.42 1.88 -0.21
C TYR A 17 12.96 0.63 -0.89
N VAL A 18 12.08 -0.23 -1.41
CA VAL A 18 12.48 -1.48 -2.09
C VAL A 18 13.30 -1.17 -3.33
N ALA A 19 12.89 -0.19 -4.15
CA ALA A 19 13.66 0.24 -5.29
C ALA A 19 15.08 0.71 -4.89
N ALA A 20 15.16 1.56 -3.87
CA ALA A 20 16.45 2.03 -3.36
C ALA A 20 17.30 0.89 -2.78
N ARG A 21 16.70 -0.05 -2.07
CA ARG A 21 17.41 -1.18 -1.46
C ARG A 21 17.96 -2.15 -2.50
N GLN A 22 17.19 -2.47 -3.55
CA GLN A 22 17.71 -3.28 -4.66
C GLN A 22 18.95 -2.63 -5.29
N LEU A 23 18.90 -1.32 -5.53
CA LEU A 23 20.05 -0.58 -6.06
C LEU A 23 21.23 -0.57 -5.09
N ALA A 24 20.97 -0.39 -3.80
CA ALA A 24 22.00 -0.41 -2.76
C ALA A 24 22.70 -1.77 -2.70
N GLU A 25 21.95 -2.87 -2.71
CA GLU A 25 22.53 -4.21 -2.73
C GLU A 25 23.33 -4.48 -4.01
N PHE A 26 22.83 -4.06 -5.17
CA PHE A 26 23.56 -4.24 -6.43
C PHE A 26 24.91 -3.56 -6.41
N HIS A 27 25.00 -2.36 -5.82
CA HIS A 27 26.25 -1.60 -5.70
C HIS A 27 27.04 -1.85 -4.40
N ASN A 28 26.59 -2.79 -3.56
CA ASN A 28 27.17 -3.08 -2.24
C ASN A 28 27.26 -1.81 -1.35
N ARG A 29 26.13 -1.15 -1.13
CA ARG A 29 26.01 0.11 -0.40
C ARG A 29 24.91 0.05 0.64
N GLU A 30 24.99 0.93 1.63
CA GLU A 30 23.89 1.14 2.57
C GLU A 30 22.75 1.94 1.93
N VAL A 31 21.53 1.65 2.38
CA VAL A 31 20.30 2.36 2.01
C VAL A 31 19.78 3.15 3.19
N TYR A 32 19.37 4.39 2.92
CA TYR A 32 18.71 5.28 3.86
C TYR A 32 17.50 5.92 3.19
N VAL A 33 16.58 6.44 4.00
CA VAL A 33 15.43 7.19 3.50
C VAL A 33 15.38 8.60 4.10
N ILE A 34 14.83 9.52 3.35
CA ILE A 34 14.48 10.87 3.82
C ILE A 34 12.95 10.95 3.78
N PRO A 35 12.28 11.21 4.91
CA PRO A 35 10.83 11.31 4.98
C PRO A 35 10.34 12.58 4.25
N PRO A 36 9.04 12.67 3.90
CA PRO A 36 8.46 13.86 3.27
C PRO A 36 8.51 15.10 4.18
N SER A 37 8.39 14.89 5.48
CA SER A 37 8.48 15.91 6.52
C SER A 37 9.00 15.29 7.83
N VAL A 38 9.42 16.12 8.78
CA VAL A 38 9.86 15.66 10.11
C VAL A 38 8.71 15.02 10.91
N ASP A 39 7.48 15.46 10.68
CA ASP A 39 6.27 14.99 11.36
C ASP A 39 5.52 13.93 10.53
N TYR A 40 6.24 13.22 9.65
CA TYR A 40 5.59 12.24 8.81
C TYR A 40 5.00 11.10 9.65
N TYR A 41 3.69 10.90 9.55
CA TYR A 41 2.89 10.03 10.41
C TYR A 41 3.36 8.56 10.45
N ALA A 42 3.98 8.06 9.38
CA ALA A 42 4.38 6.65 9.25
C ALA A 42 5.87 6.39 9.58
N ILE A 43 6.60 7.35 10.17
CA ILE A 43 8.04 7.18 10.49
C ILE A 43 8.25 5.97 11.38
N ASN A 44 7.52 5.88 12.49
CA ASN A 44 7.69 4.78 13.46
C ASN A 44 7.31 3.43 12.85
N ASP A 45 6.27 3.38 12.01
CA ASP A 45 5.87 2.17 11.31
C ASP A 45 6.94 1.71 10.32
N LEU A 46 7.58 2.63 9.59
CA LEU A 46 8.68 2.32 8.69
C LEU A 46 9.94 1.87 9.44
N ILE A 47 10.25 2.49 10.59
CA ILE A 47 11.35 2.05 11.46
C ILE A 47 11.10 0.61 11.92
N SER A 48 9.88 0.27 12.33
CA SER A 48 9.52 -1.08 12.74
C SER A 48 9.69 -2.13 11.63
N LEU A 49 9.65 -1.70 10.36
CA LEU A 49 9.95 -2.51 9.19
C LEU A 49 11.45 -2.59 8.86
N GLY A 50 12.33 -2.00 9.66
CA GLY A 50 13.77 -2.01 9.47
C GLY A 50 14.30 -0.92 8.53
N VAL A 51 13.49 0.09 8.21
CA VAL A 51 13.90 1.22 7.38
C VAL A 51 14.79 2.17 8.20
N LYS A 52 15.95 2.52 7.66
CA LYS A 52 16.89 3.46 8.28
C LYS A 52 16.67 4.87 7.74
N PHE A 53 16.46 5.82 8.63
CA PHE A 53 16.31 7.22 8.28
C PHE A 53 17.64 7.95 8.30
N LEU A 54 17.76 8.93 7.41
CA LEU A 54 18.91 9.83 7.37
C LEU A 54 18.44 11.23 7.75
N ASP A 55 19.14 11.86 8.69
CA ASP A 55 18.97 13.29 8.95
C ASP A 55 19.33 14.10 7.70
N HIS A 56 18.64 15.23 7.52
CA HIS A 56 18.81 16.11 6.36
C HIS A 56 20.27 16.56 6.20
N ARG A 57 21.06 15.77 5.49
CA ARG A 57 22.41 16.14 5.08
C ARG A 57 22.40 16.60 3.65
N VAL A 58 23.14 17.66 3.39
CA VAL A 58 23.42 18.12 2.02
C VAL A 58 24.27 17.06 1.34
N LEU A 59 23.71 16.41 0.34
CA LEU A 59 24.43 15.44 -0.47
C LEU A 59 25.21 16.18 -1.56
N GLU A 60 26.53 16.00 -1.55
CA GLU A 60 27.37 16.52 -2.60
C GLU A 60 27.12 15.77 -3.91
N ARG A 61 26.52 16.44 -4.89
CA ARG A 61 26.33 15.98 -6.28
C ARG A 61 25.89 14.51 -6.42
N PRO A 62 24.74 14.11 -5.89
CA PRO A 62 24.30 12.73 -6.00
C PRO A 62 23.87 12.41 -7.43
N TYR A 63 24.05 11.17 -7.83
CA TYR A 63 23.45 10.68 -9.08
C TYR A 63 21.93 10.48 -8.87
N LYS A 64 21.15 11.22 -9.68
CA LYS A 64 19.69 11.17 -9.58
C LYS A 64 19.14 9.94 -10.30
N VAL A 65 18.32 9.18 -9.62
CA VAL A 65 17.65 7.97 -10.11
C VAL A 65 16.14 8.20 -10.10
N SER A 66 15.53 8.12 -11.28
CA SER A 66 14.09 8.17 -11.50
C SER A 66 13.60 6.85 -12.11
N GLU A 67 12.30 6.70 -12.27
CA GLU A 67 11.70 5.55 -12.97
C GLU A 67 12.27 5.36 -14.37
N ASP A 68 12.50 6.45 -15.12
CA ASP A 68 12.97 6.44 -16.51
C ASP A 68 14.39 5.88 -16.68
N ASN A 69 15.24 6.06 -15.67
CA ASN A 69 16.62 5.60 -15.74
C ASN A 69 16.94 4.46 -14.76
N TYR A 70 15.95 3.99 -14.00
CA TYR A 70 16.15 2.99 -12.93
C TYR A 70 16.85 1.73 -13.42
N ARG A 71 16.41 1.16 -14.55
CA ARG A 71 17.05 -0.07 -15.10
C ARG A 71 18.50 0.17 -15.57
N LYS A 72 18.83 1.38 -15.99
CA LYS A 72 20.16 1.75 -16.50
C LYS A 72 21.21 1.84 -15.42
N VAL A 73 20.79 2.11 -14.16
CA VAL A 73 21.73 2.27 -13.03
C VAL A 73 22.22 0.93 -12.46
N PHE A 74 21.67 -0.21 -12.89
CA PHE A 74 22.21 -1.53 -12.58
C PHE A 74 23.40 -1.85 -13.50
N ASN A 75 24.43 -1.01 -13.39
CA ASN A 75 25.68 -1.11 -14.14
C ASN A 75 26.86 -0.92 -13.17
N LYS A 76 27.73 -1.93 -13.05
CA LYS A 76 28.88 -1.90 -12.14
C LYS A 76 29.91 -0.84 -12.49
N ALA A 77 29.99 -0.41 -13.74
CA ALA A 77 30.86 0.69 -14.16
C ALA A 77 30.38 2.06 -13.65
N LEU A 78 29.09 2.19 -13.28
CA LEU A 78 28.52 3.40 -12.70
C LEU A 78 28.84 3.45 -11.19
N CYS A 79 29.77 4.32 -10.80
CA CYS A 79 30.28 4.39 -9.42
C CYS A 79 30.25 5.82 -8.81
N PRO A 80 29.06 6.50 -8.76
CA PRO A 80 28.97 7.81 -8.11
C PRO A 80 29.17 7.69 -6.60
N LYS A 81 29.51 8.78 -5.90
CA LYS A 81 29.63 8.79 -4.42
C LYS A 81 28.32 8.39 -3.74
N SER A 82 27.19 8.83 -4.29
CA SER A 82 25.86 8.52 -3.77
C SER A 82 24.81 8.50 -4.88
N PHE A 83 23.73 7.75 -4.66
CA PHE A 83 22.53 7.78 -5.47
C PHE A 83 21.39 8.41 -4.67
N VAL A 84 20.52 9.18 -5.35
CA VAL A 84 19.24 9.63 -4.82
C VAL A 84 18.13 9.09 -5.70
N VAL A 85 17.32 8.22 -5.13
CA VAL A 85 16.17 7.58 -5.77
C VAL A 85 14.93 8.41 -5.47
N SER A 86 14.22 8.85 -6.53
CA SER A 86 13.03 9.68 -6.44
C SER A 86 12.03 9.28 -7.53
N GLY A 87 10.82 8.91 -7.13
CA GLY A 87 9.73 8.42 -8.00
C GLY A 87 8.79 7.54 -7.19
N TYR A 88 7.75 7.01 -7.81
CA TYR A 88 6.81 6.09 -7.16
C TYR A 88 7.24 4.63 -7.28
N PHE A 89 7.85 4.25 -8.39
CA PHE A 89 8.30 2.88 -8.67
C PHE A 89 7.21 1.82 -8.58
N GLU A 90 5.96 2.19 -8.88
CA GLU A 90 4.79 1.31 -8.85
C GLU A 90 4.72 0.40 -10.09
N ASP A 91 5.83 -0.26 -10.42
CA ASP A 91 5.94 -1.23 -11.52
C ASP A 91 6.41 -2.57 -10.96
N TYR A 92 5.52 -3.56 -10.85
CA TYR A 92 5.86 -4.86 -10.29
C TYR A 92 6.99 -5.57 -11.04
N THR A 93 7.18 -5.28 -12.33
CA THR A 93 8.25 -5.90 -13.14
C THR A 93 9.66 -5.50 -12.71
N LEU A 94 9.78 -4.48 -11.85
CA LEU A 94 11.03 -4.15 -11.19
C LEU A 94 11.37 -5.13 -10.06
N TYR A 95 10.39 -5.91 -9.57
CA TYR A 95 10.47 -6.72 -8.35
C TYR A 95 10.17 -8.19 -8.56
N GLU A 96 9.46 -8.58 -9.63
CA GLU A 96 8.90 -9.93 -9.83
C GLU A 96 9.92 -11.05 -9.67
N ASN A 97 11.15 -10.86 -10.16
CA ASN A 97 12.22 -11.86 -10.05
C ASN A 97 12.89 -11.89 -8.66
N ASN A 98 12.52 -10.97 -7.76
CA ASN A 98 13.18 -10.77 -6.46
C ASN A 98 12.20 -10.82 -5.28
N PHE A 99 10.94 -11.17 -5.44
CA PHE A 99 9.95 -11.14 -4.36
C PHE A 99 10.39 -11.94 -3.13
N TYR A 100 10.96 -13.12 -3.32
CA TYR A 100 11.46 -13.92 -2.20
C TYR A 100 12.55 -13.18 -1.40
N LYS A 101 13.50 -12.58 -2.12
CA LYS A 101 14.58 -11.80 -1.50
C LYS A 101 14.03 -10.54 -0.82
N ILE A 102 13.15 -9.82 -1.49
CA ILE A 102 12.50 -8.63 -0.94
C ILE A 102 11.77 -8.97 0.36
N LYS A 103 11.02 -10.08 0.38
CA LYS A 103 10.32 -10.53 1.58
C LYS A 103 11.26 -10.77 2.76
N SER A 104 12.49 -11.27 2.51
CA SER A 104 13.49 -11.48 3.56
C SER A 104 14.03 -10.19 4.18
N TRP A 105 13.81 -9.04 3.59
CA TRP A 105 14.24 -7.76 4.11
C TRP A 105 13.36 -7.20 5.23
N PHE A 106 12.16 -7.72 5.34
CA PHE A 106 11.14 -7.23 6.27
C PHE A 106 10.96 -8.21 7.43
N PRO A 107 10.62 -7.72 8.62
CA PRO A 107 10.31 -8.60 9.75
C PRO A 107 9.21 -9.59 9.40
N LYS A 108 9.40 -10.84 9.79
CA LYS A 108 8.36 -11.86 9.66
C LYS A 108 7.19 -11.54 10.60
N VAL A 109 5.98 -11.79 10.14
CA VAL A 109 4.79 -11.78 11.00
C VAL A 109 4.37 -13.23 11.31
N LYS A 110 3.78 -13.45 12.47
CA LYS A 110 3.22 -14.77 12.80
C LYS A 110 1.92 -14.95 12.02
N VAL A 111 1.92 -15.92 11.13
CA VAL A 111 0.73 -16.27 10.34
C VAL A 111 -0.34 -16.85 11.25
N ARG A 112 -1.58 -16.45 11.08
CA ARG A 112 -2.75 -16.99 11.78
C ARG A 112 -2.94 -18.46 11.39
N GLN A 113 -3.41 -19.25 12.36
CA GLN A 113 -3.70 -20.67 12.13
C GLN A 113 -5.16 -20.90 11.70
N ASP A 114 -6.04 -19.91 11.97
CA ASP A 114 -7.42 -19.94 11.51
C ASP A 114 -7.48 -19.70 9.98
N ASN A 115 -8.58 -20.16 9.36
CA ASN A 115 -8.82 -19.97 7.93
C ASN A 115 -9.69 -18.73 7.69
N ASP A 116 -9.34 -17.61 8.33
CA ASP A 116 -10.09 -16.36 8.19
C ASP A 116 -9.70 -15.62 6.90
N LEU A 117 -10.64 -14.83 6.38
CA LEU A 117 -10.43 -13.93 5.24
C LEU A 117 -10.29 -12.48 5.73
N VAL A 118 -9.28 -11.76 5.26
CA VAL A 118 -9.22 -10.32 5.41
C VAL A 118 -9.56 -9.62 4.09
N LEU A 119 -10.52 -8.71 4.15
CA LEU A 119 -10.82 -7.72 3.11
C LEU A 119 -10.19 -6.39 3.53
N HIS A 120 -9.24 -5.87 2.74
CA HIS A 120 -8.81 -4.49 2.91
C HIS A 120 -9.65 -3.57 2.03
N PHE A 121 -10.45 -2.74 2.68
CA PHE A 121 -11.29 -1.73 2.04
C PHE A 121 -10.59 -0.37 2.10
N ARG A 122 -10.10 0.09 0.94
CA ARG A 122 -9.46 1.39 0.78
C ARG A 122 -10.51 2.47 0.55
N GLY A 123 -11.02 3.07 1.61
CA GLY A 123 -11.97 4.18 1.57
C GLY A 123 -11.27 5.52 1.41
N GLY A 124 -10.74 6.04 2.49
CA GLY A 124 -9.95 7.24 2.63
C GLY A 124 -10.14 8.30 1.55
N ASP A 125 -9.03 8.83 1.09
CA ASP A 125 -8.97 9.82 0.02
C ASP A 125 -9.51 9.34 -1.33
N ARG A 126 -9.54 8.03 -1.56
CA ARG A 126 -9.93 7.44 -2.84
C ARG A 126 -11.41 7.63 -3.17
N LEU A 127 -12.27 7.58 -2.18
CA LEU A 127 -13.71 7.80 -2.36
C LEU A 127 -14.06 9.27 -2.57
N PHE A 128 -13.15 10.17 -2.24
CA PHE A 128 -13.37 11.61 -2.26
C PHE A 128 -13.07 12.26 -3.61
N TYR A 129 -12.37 11.59 -4.49
CA TYR A 129 -12.04 12.14 -5.79
C TYR A 129 -13.24 12.09 -6.74
N LYS A 130 -13.91 13.25 -6.96
CA LYS A 130 -15.05 13.40 -7.87
C LYS A 130 -14.77 12.99 -9.32
N ASN A 131 -13.52 12.97 -9.75
CA ASN A 131 -13.11 12.81 -11.15
C ASN A 131 -12.61 11.41 -11.51
N GLY A 132 -13.29 10.36 -11.05
CA GLY A 132 -13.15 9.03 -11.67
C GLY A 132 -12.02 8.15 -11.16
N PHE A 133 -11.36 8.50 -10.07
CA PHE A 133 -10.46 7.57 -9.37
C PHE A 133 -11.21 6.65 -8.39
N GLY A 134 -12.45 6.98 -8.08
CA GLY A 134 -13.30 6.20 -7.20
C GLY A 134 -13.79 4.94 -7.88
N PHE A 135 -13.02 3.88 -7.81
CA PHE A 135 -13.59 2.56 -7.97
C PHE A 135 -14.48 2.32 -6.75
N LYS A 136 -15.77 2.22 -7.02
CA LYS A 136 -16.76 1.84 -6.02
C LYS A 136 -17.35 0.49 -6.45
N PRO A 137 -16.66 -0.64 -6.18
CA PRO A 137 -17.23 -1.94 -6.45
C PRO A 137 -18.57 -2.08 -5.77
N SER A 138 -19.54 -2.72 -6.43
CA SER A 138 -20.84 -2.97 -5.84
C SER A 138 -20.74 -4.01 -4.70
N VAL A 139 -21.75 -4.06 -3.84
CA VAL A 139 -21.89 -5.14 -2.85
C VAL A 139 -21.79 -6.50 -3.52
N ASN A 140 -22.47 -6.67 -4.69
CA ASN A 140 -22.43 -7.92 -5.43
C ASN A 140 -21.02 -8.27 -5.94
N SER A 141 -20.21 -7.28 -6.34
CA SER A 141 -18.81 -7.52 -6.71
C SER A 141 -18.01 -8.07 -5.53
N PHE A 142 -18.18 -7.48 -4.35
CA PHE A 142 -17.54 -8.01 -3.12
C PHE A 142 -18.04 -9.40 -2.77
N LEU A 143 -19.34 -9.66 -2.79
CA LEU A 143 -19.92 -10.98 -2.53
C LEU A 143 -19.35 -12.04 -3.49
N ASN A 144 -19.31 -11.74 -4.78
CA ASN A 144 -18.75 -12.63 -5.78
C ASN A 144 -17.25 -12.92 -5.56
N ALA A 145 -16.50 -11.94 -5.09
CA ALA A 145 -15.09 -12.12 -4.78
C ALA A 145 -14.89 -12.95 -3.50
N ILE A 146 -15.64 -12.65 -2.44
CA ILE A 146 -15.60 -13.33 -1.14
C ILE A 146 -15.98 -14.81 -1.30
N ASN A 147 -17.01 -15.11 -2.07
CA ASN A 147 -17.46 -16.48 -2.35
C ASN A 147 -16.45 -17.36 -3.10
N LYS A 148 -15.35 -16.77 -3.59
CA LYS A 148 -14.23 -17.55 -4.15
C LYS A 148 -13.30 -18.11 -3.07
N PHE A 149 -13.45 -17.71 -1.81
CA PHE A 149 -12.65 -18.20 -0.69
C PHE A 149 -13.45 -19.19 0.14
N ASP A 150 -12.75 -20.16 0.67
CA ASP A 150 -13.22 -20.97 1.80
C ASP A 150 -12.63 -20.35 3.07
N PHE A 151 -13.46 -19.89 4.01
CA PHE A 151 -13.00 -19.18 5.21
C PHE A 151 -14.00 -19.30 6.37
N ASN A 152 -13.50 -19.06 7.59
CA ASN A 152 -14.32 -19.13 8.81
C ASN A 152 -14.96 -17.78 9.14
N LYS A 153 -14.17 -16.70 9.20
CA LYS A 153 -14.61 -15.35 9.57
C LYS A 153 -14.10 -14.32 8.56
N LEU A 154 -14.91 -13.29 8.33
CA LEU A 154 -14.54 -12.14 7.52
C LEU A 154 -14.04 -11.02 8.43
N HIS A 155 -12.85 -10.52 8.14
CA HIS A 155 -12.30 -9.29 8.73
C HIS A 155 -12.27 -8.20 7.67
N ILE A 156 -12.71 -6.99 8.02
CA ILE A 156 -12.60 -5.82 7.15
C ILE A 156 -11.61 -4.85 7.79
N VAL A 157 -10.48 -4.65 7.15
CA VAL A 157 -9.51 -3.61 7.53
C VAL A 157 -9.74 -2.40 6.64
N THR A 158 -9.84 -1.22 7.23
CA THR A 158 -10.19 0.00 6.49
C THR A 158 -9.49 1.22 7.05
N ASP A 159 -9.23 2.19 6.18
CA ASP A 159 -8.79 3.53 6.51
C ASP A 159 -9.96 4.52 6.69
N MET A 160 -11.20 4.01 6.75
CA MET A 160 -12.40 4.81 7.04
C MET A 160 -12.55 5.04 8.55
N PRO A 161 -12.05 6.17 9.11
CA PRO A 161 -12.04 6.39 10.56
C PRO A 161 -13.42 6.69 11.14
N PHE A 162 -14.44 6.85 10.30
CA PHE A 162 -15.76 7.38 10.66
C PHE A 162 -16.88 6.36 10.65
N TRP A 163 -16.52 5.11 10.63
CA TRP A 163 -17.51 4.05 10.60
C TRP A 163 -18.40 4.07 11.84
N ARG A 164 -19.70 4.28 11.64
CA ARG A 164 -20.84 4.21 12.59
C ARG A 164 -20.79 5.08 13.86
N HIS A 165 -19.68 5.72 14.23
CA HIS A 165 -19.52 6.31 15.56
C HIS A 165 -19.24 7.81 15.59
N VAL A 166 -19.23 8.48 14.45
CA VAL A 166 -18.84 9.88 14.41
C VAL A 166 -20.01 10.75 13.95
N SER A 167 -20.33 11.77 14.74
CA SER A 167 -21.34 12.75 14.37
C SER A 167 -20.90 13.56 13.15
N SER A 168 -21.86 14.06 12.37
CA SER A 168 -21.58 14.92 11.21
C SER A 168 -20.73 16.15 11.55
N LEU A 169 -20.77 16.60 12.78
CA LEU A 169 -19.98 17.75 13.28
C LEU A 169 -18.51 17.38 13.51
N GLU A 170 -18.23 16.16 13.93
CA GLU A 170 -16.86 15.65 14.12
C GLU A 170 -16.20 15.32 12.79
N LEU A 171 -16.97 14.89 11.79
CA LEU A 171 -16.51 14.64 10.43
C LEU A 171 -15.86 15.89 9.80
N THR A 172 -16.38 17.08 10.09
CA THR A 172 -15.83 18.33 9.53
C THR A 172 -14.52 18.78 10.19
N LYS A 173 -14.18 18.24 11.37
CA LYS A 173 -12.99 18.61 12.14
C LYS A 173 -11.81 17.66 11.96
N THR A 174 -12.03 16.51 11.36
CA THR A 174 -10.97 15.49 11.22
C THR A 174 -10.06 15.83 10.06
N LYS A 175 -8.80 16.08 10.36
CA LYS A 175 -7.76 16.15 9.34
C LYS A 175 -7.49 14.74 8.85
N PHE A 176 -7.81 14.46 7.60
CA PHE A 176 -7.29 13.27 6.94
C PHE A 176 -5.75 13.34 6.93
N HIS A 177 -5.08 12.21 7.06
CA HIS A 177 -3.62 12.11 6.96
C HIS A 177 -3.07 12.55 5.59
N TYR A 178 -3.95 12.89 4.66
CA TYR A 178 -3.64 13.47 3.37
C TYR A 178 -4.22 14.88 3.31
N ASP A 179 -3.35 15.87 3.11
CA ASP A 179 -3.77 17.19 2.67
C ASP A 179 -4.40 17.03 1.28
N ALA A 180 -5.71 16.74 1.27
CA ALA A 180 -6.47 16.87 0.03
C ALA A 180 -6.28 18.32 -0.44
N PRO A 181 -5.90 18.57 -1.71
CA PRO A 181 -5.84 19.91 -2.22
C PRO A 181 -7.12 20.66 -1.89
N ALA A 182 -7.01 21.91 -1.44
CA ALA A 182 -8.15 22.70 -0.92
C ALA A 182 -9.35 22.82 -1.90
N ASN A 183 -9.13 22.50 -3.17
CA ASN A 183 -10.13 22.45 -4.23
C ASN A 183 -10.87 21.11 -4.35
N ILE A 184 -10.47 20.08 -3.63
CA ILE A 184 -11.16 18.79 -3.58
C ILE A 184 -12.13 18.82 -2.41
N ARG A 185 -13.37 19.22 -2.68
CA ARG A 185 -14.45 19.07 -1.70
C ARG A 185 -14.79 17.60 -1.58
N VAL A 186 -14.38 17.06 -0.47
CA VAL A 186 -14.64 15.69 -0.06
C VAL A 186 -16.03 15.61 0.50
N ASP A 187 -16.90 14.86 -0.10
CA ASP A 187 -18.15 14.48 0.54
C ASP A 187 -17.94 13.25 1.42
N ILE A 188 -17.49 13.53 2.65
CA ILE A 188 -17.24 12.52 3.69
C ILE A 188 -18.49 11.69 3.95
N ARG A 189 -19.67 12.31 3.85
CA ARG A 189 -20.94 11.63 4.06
C ARG A 189 -21.18 10.57 3.00
N GLU A 190 -21.02 10.90 1.73
CA GLU A 190 -21.16 9.92 0.64
C GLU A 190 -20.22 8.73 0.79
N SER A 191 -18.99 8.99 1.22
CA SER A 191 -18.00 7.93 1.41
C SER A 191 -18.33 7.04 2.60
N THR A 192 -18.82 7.61 3.68
CA THR A 192 -19.28 6.86 4.86
C THR A 192 -20.52 6.04 4.52
N GLU A 193 -21.49 6.60 3.81
CA GLU A 193 -22.70 5.92 3.35
C GLU A 193 -22.34 4.73 2.43
N TYR A 194 -21.41 4.94 1.50
CA TYR A 194 -20.94 3.85 0.64
C TYR A 194 -20.26 2.74 1.45
N PHE A 195 -19.33 3.07 2.35
CA PHE A 195 -18.69 2.06 3.20
C PHE A 195 -19.70 1.29 4.05
N ASN A 196 -20.63 2.00 4.68
CA ASN A 196 -21.70 1.37 5.47
C ASN A 196 -22.55 0.43 4.60
N SER A 197 -22.88 0.83 3.36
CA SER A 197 -23.64 -0.03 2.44
C SER A 197 -22.91 -1.32 2.11
N ILE A 198 -21.58 -1.28 2.00
CA ILE A 198 -20.75 -2.49 1.80
C ILE A 198 -20.78 -3.37 3.05
N VAL A 199 -20.54 -2.80 4.25
CA VAL A 199 -20.57 -3.57 5.51
C VAL A 199 -21.93 -4.20 5.75
N ASP A 200 -23.00 -3.44 5.52
CA ASP A 200 -24.39 -3.94 5.67
C ASP A 200 -24.71 -5.04 4.65
N GLY A 201 -24.26 -4.87 3.41
CA GLY A 201 -24.39 -5.89 2.38
C GLY A 201 -23.60 -7.18 2.64
N LEU A 202 -22.57 -7.11 3.48
CA LEU A 202 -21.77 -8.25 3.92
C LEU A 202 -22.17 -8.78 5.31
N SER A 203 -23.28 -8.29 5.89
CA SER A 203 -23.72 -8.61 7.25
C SER A 203 -23.94 -10.10 7.51
N SER A 204 -24.31 -10.88 6.49
CA SER A 204 -24.46 -12.35 6.59
C SER A 204 -23.17 -13.07 6.99
N PHE A 205 -22.00 -12.45 6.81
CA PHE A 205 -20.72 -12.98 7.25
C PHE A 205 -20.30 -12.49 8.65
N GLU A 206 -21.12 -11.66 9.30
CA GLU A 206 -20.83 -11.06 10.62
C GLU A 206 -19.42 -10.42 10.67
N PRO A 207 -19.09 -9.46 9.76
CA PRO A 207 -17.73 -9.02 9.58
C PRO A 207 -17.16 -8.31 10.80
N ILE A 208 -15.92 -8.63 11.14
CA ILE A 208 -15.14 -7.93 12.17
C ILE A 208 -14.44 -6.74 11.52
N VAL A 209 -14.95 -5.53 11.75
CA VAL A 209 -14.35 -4.32 11.20
C VAL A 209 -13.24 -3.82 12.11
N LYS A 210 -12.07 -3.54 11.52
CA LYS A 210 -10.87 -3.08 12.21
C LYS A 210 -10.30 -1.84 11.54
N HIS A 211 -9.82 -0.92 12.37
CA HIS A 211 -9.06 0.25 12.00
C HIS A 211 -7.94 0.46 13.03
N GLY A 212 -6.72 0.65 12.58
CA GLY A 212 -5.54 0.89 13.41
C GLY A 212 -4.64 1.96 12.83
N SER A 213 -3.41 2.06 13.33
CA SER A 213 -2.38 2.79 12.62
C SER A 213 -2.07 2.10 11.29
N VAL A 214 -1.46 2.83 10.36
CA VAL A 214 -1.14 2.27 9.04
C VAL A 214 -0.21 1.05 9.12
N GLY A 215 0.71 1.04 10.08
CA GLY A 215 1.61 -0.09 10.32
C GLY A 215 0.92 -1.27 10.99
N GLU A 216 0.00 -1.00 11.92
CA GLU A 216 -0.84 -2.05 12.53
C GLU A 216 -1.71 -2.73 11.50
N ASP A 217 -2.42 -1.97 10.66
CA ASP A 217 -3.25 -2.51 9.60
C ASP A 217 -2.43 -3.29 8.56
N PHE A 218 -1.27 -2.75 8.16
CA PHE A 218 -0.35 -3.43 7.27
C PHE A 218 0.10 -4.78 7.81
N ASN A 219 0.56 -4.82 9.07
CA ASN A 219 1.02 -6.05 9.70
C ASN A 219 -0.13 -7.02 9.98
N TYR A 220 -1.32 -6.50 10.31
CA TYR A 220 -2.50 -7.33 10.52
C TYR A 220 -2.91 -8.06 9.23
N ILE A 221 -2.99 -7.38 8.10
CA ILE A 221 -3.28 -8.00 6.80
C ILE A 221 -2.29 -9.12 6.49
N ARG A 222 -1.00 -8.90 6.76
CA ARG A 222 0.07 -9.88 6.49
C ARG A 222 -0.07 -11.18 7.29
N THR A 223 -0.85 -11.19 8.36
CA THR A 223 -1.05 -12.41 9.17
C THR A 223 -2.02 -13.42 8.56
N PHE A 224 -2.82 -13.02 7.56
CA PHE A 224 -3.87 -13.85 6.98
C PHE A 224 -3.39 -14.76 5.86
N LYS A 225 -3.99 -15.94 5.75
CA LYS A 225 -3.80 -16.86 4.62
C LYS A 225 -4.65 -16.48 3.41
N ASN A 226 -5.82 -15.88 3.66
CA ASN A 226 -6.74 -15.42 2.63
C ASN A 226 -6.82 -13.89 2.67
N ILE A 227 -6.43 -13.24 1.58
CA ILE A 227 -6.43 -11.77 1.48
C ILE A 227 -7.24 -11.36 0.26
N LEU A 228 -8.16 -10.44 0.46
CA LEU A 228 -8.94 -9.78 -0.59
C LEU A 228 -8.73 -8.26 -0.48
N PHE A 229 -8.46 -7.60 -1.58
CA PHE A 229 -8.37 -6.14 -1.58
C PHE A 229 -8.79 -5.55 -2.92
N GLU A 230 -9.30 -4.30 -2.89
CA GLU A 230 -9.69 -3.59 -4.10
C GLU A 230 -8.45 -3.04 -4.82
N HIS A 231 -7.84 -2.04 -4.23
CA HIS A 231 -6.65 -1.39 -4.74
C HIS A 231 -5.91 -0.71 -3.57
N GLY A 232 -4.71 -0.26 -3.83
CA GLY A 232 -3.90 0.41 -2.80
C GLY A 232 -2.55 -0.28 -2.62
N THR A 233 -1.52 0.53 -2.68
CA THR A 233 -0.13 0.08 -2.57
C THR A 233 0.19 -0.56 -1.23
N LEU A 234 -0.56 -0.18 -0.16
CA LEU A 234 -0.45 -0.81 1.16
C LEU A 234 -0.84 -2.28 1.10
N SER A 235 -2.06 -2.58 0.61
CA SER A 235 -2.57 -3.96 0.52
C SER A 235 -1.73 -4.80 -0.42
N TRP A 236 -1.28 -4.21 -1.51
CA TRP A 236 -0.43 -4.88 -2.47
C TRP A 236 0.86 -5.37 -1.81
N TRP A 237 1.58 -4.48 -1.10
CA TRP A 237 2.78 -4.87 -0.37
C TRP A 237 2.49 -5.80 0.81
N ALA A 238 1.40 -5.58 1.54
CA ALA A 238 1.00 -6.50 2.59
C ALA A 238 0.81 -7.92 2.05
N SER A 239 0.17 -8.05 0.88
CA SER A 239 -0.02 -9.34 0.21
C SER A 239 1.28 -9.96 -0.31
N VAL A 240 2.14 -9.18 -0.96
CA VAL A 240 3.46 -9.65 -1.44
C VAL A 240 4.35 -10.14 -0.28
N LEU A 241 4.31 -9.43 0.85
CA LEU A 241 5.15 -9.73 2.01
C LEU A 241 4.50 -10.72 2.99
N SER A 242 3.28 -11.18 2.74
CA SER A 242 2.59 -12.22 3.52
C SER A 242 3.00 -13.63 3.09
N ASP A 243 2.59 -14.63 3.88
CA ASP A 243 2.57 -16.04 3.52
C ASP A 243 1.15 -16.48 3.14
N ALA A 244 0.41 -15.62 2.43
CA ALA A 244 -0.97 -15.91 2.04
C ALA A 244 -1.04 -17.06 1.05
N ASP A 245 -2.00 -17.96 1.30
CA ASP A 245 -2.31 -19.09 0.42
C ASP A 245 -3.12 -18.64 -0.79
N ARG A 246 -3.94 -17.58 -0.62
CA ARG A 246 -4.79 -17.05 -1.69
C ARG A 246 -4.98 -15.54 -1.58
N VAL A 247 -4.84 -14.84 -2.71
CA VAL A 247 -4.98 -13.39 -2.78
C VAL A 247 -5.92 -13.00 -3.91
N GLY A 248 -6.96 -12.23 -3.60
CA GLY A 248 -7.84 -11.61 -4.59
C GLY A 248 -7.55 -10.12 -4.73
N VAL A 249 -7.26 -9.68 -5.94
CA VAL A 249 -7.02 -8.28 -6.26
C VAL A 249 -8.03 -7.75 -7.25
N TYR A 250 -8.60 -6.57 -6.97
CA TYR A 250 -9.55 -5.94 -7.90
C TYR A 250 -8.84 -5.52 -9.21
N GLY A 251 -9.42 -5.86 -10.32
CA GLY A 251 -8.98 -5.42 -11.65
C GLY A 251 -10.09 -4.65 -12.34
N PRO A 252 -9.84 -3.58 -13.10
CA PRO A 252 -8.54 -3.10 -13.56
C PRO A 252 -7.89 -2.12 -12.59
N TRP A 253 -6.63 -2.33 -12.30
CA TRP A 253 -5.84 -1.39 -11.52
C TRP A 253 -5.45 -0.16 -12.37
N ARG A 254 -5.77 1.03 -11.92
CA ARG A 254 -5.33 2.26 -12.57
C ARG A 254 -4.33 2.99 -11.69
N SER A 255 -3.17 3.31 -12.23
CA SER A 255 -2.22 4.18 -11.54
C SER A 255 -2.71 5.62 -11.51
N TRP A 256 -2.35 6.36 -10.46
CA TRP A 256 -2.75 7.76 -10.21
C TRP A 256 -2.48 8.73 -11.39
N LYS A 257 -1.41 8.56 -12.14
CA LYS A 257 -0.99 9.50 -13.22
C LYS A 257 -0.79 8.84 -14.58
N GLY A 258 -1.18 7.59 -14.76
CA GLY A 258 -0.82 6.89 -16.00
C GLY A 258 0.70 6.73 -16.20
N THR A 259 1.50 7.04 -15.18
CA THR A 259 2.96 7.05 -15.24
C THR A 259 3.57 5.66 -15.16
N SER A 260 2.86 4.70 -14.56
CA SER A 260 3.22 3.29 -14.63
C SER A 260 2.23 2.58 -15.54
N ASN A 261 2.72 2.11 -16.68
CA ASN A 261 1.94 1.29 -17.60
C ASN A 261 1.73 -0.14 -17.08
N LYS A 262 2.17 -0.43 -15.86
CA LYS A 262 2.13 -1.77 -15.27
C LYS A 262 0.98 -1.88 -14.30
N ASN A 263 0.03 -2.70 -14.68
CA ASN A 263 -1.14 -2.96 -13.85
C ASN A 263 -0.76 -3.89 -12.70
N LEU A 264 -0.76 -3.38 -11.48
CA LEU A 264 -0.41 -4.14 -10.27
C LEU A 264 -1.35 -5.33 -10.00
N SER A 265 -2.51 -5.41 -10.64
CA SER A 265 -3.36 -6.61 -10.60
C SER A 265 -2.86 -7.74 -11.50
N ASN A 266 -1.88 -7.49 -12.38
CA ASN A 266 -1.32 -8.48 -13.29
C ASN A 266 -0.06 -9.18 -12.75
N VAL A 267 0.23 -9.04 -11.47
CA VAL A 267 1.39 -9.67 -10.83
C VAL A 267 1.38 -11.19 -11.10
N PRO A 268 2.47 -11.78 -11.59
CA PRO A 268 2.53 -13.20 -11.94
C PRO A 268 2.81 -14.07 -10.69
N ILE A 269 2.00 -13.92 -9.64
CA ILE A 269 2.07 -14.76 -8.44
C ILE A 269 0.96 -15.81 -8.54
N LYS A 270 1.33 -17.08 -8.50
CA LYS A 270 0.44 -18.22 -8.79
C LYS A 270 -0.85 -18.25 -7.95
N ASN A 271 -0.81 -17.80 -6.71
CA ASN A 271 -1.95 -17.81 -5.79
C ASN A 271 -2.80 -16.52 -5.84
N TRP A 272 -2.51 -15.63 -6.79
CA TRP A 272 -3.29 -14.41 -6.99
C TRP A 272 -4.34 -14.58 -8.08
N PHE A 273 -5.52 -14.02 -7.87
CA PHE A 273 -6.58 -13.93 -8.88
C PHE A 273 -7.19 -12.53 -8.93
N LYS A 274 -7.75 -12.19 -10.08
CA LYS A 274 -8.49 -10.94 -10.25
C LYS A 274 -9.98 -11.13 -9.95
N TRP A 275 -10.58 -10.07 -9.44
CA TRP A 275 -12.03 -9.97 -9.28
C TRP A 275 -12.53 -8.61 -9.77
N GLU A 276 -13.81 -8.50 -10.13
CA GLU A 276 -14.46 -7.32 -10.69
C GLU A 276 -15.81 -7.06 -10.02
#